data_0f7e2a46ffa5c7dacbf19e43b5692428
#
_entry.id   0f7e2a46ffa5c7dacbf19e43b5692428
#
_cell.length_a   1.000
_cell.length_b   1.000
_cell.length_c   1.000
_cell.angle_alpha   90.00
_cell.angle_beta   90.00
_cell.angle_gamma   90.00
#
_symmetry.space_group_name_H-M   'P 1'
#
loop_
_entity.id
_entity.type
_entity.pdbx_description
1 polymer ?
#
loop_
_entity_poly.entity_id
_entity_poly.type
_entity_poly.pdbx_seq_one_letter_code
_entity_poly.pdbx_strand_id
1 'polypeptide(L)'
;MKKITLAFFLVAFLGFAQLSHAQNLAHINTMELIQAMPESVKANDVLKTLSDQKAADLKKQEDALKAKYDNYMSTYQSKTPAELQNLKSEIQAKEADLQKDGQALDDARQAAAKDLQQKQNDLYEPIFKKAQDAINAVAKAKGFLYVFDSSQSAVVYLGGPDIMDDVKANLGIK
;
A
#
# COMPACT_ATOMS: atom_id res chain seq x y z
N MET A 1 -25.23 -65.68 -24.40
CA MET A 1 -23.88 -65.07 -24.28
C MET A 1 -23.80 -63.63 -24.85
N LYS A 2 -24.48 -63.29 -25.94
CA LYS A 2 -24.42 -61.92 -26.53
C LYS A 2 -25.06 -60.82 -25.71
N LYS A 3 -26.01 -61.13 -24.80
CA LYS A 3 -26.68 -60.13 -23.94
C LYS A 3 -25.89 -59.74 -22.71
N ILE A 4 -25.00 -60.61 -22.24
CA ILE A 4 -24.16 -60.36 -21.05
C ILE A 4 -22.95 -59.47 -21.43
N THR A 5 -22.38 -59.63 -22.63
CA THR A 5 -21.29 -58.80 -23.16
C THR A 5 -21.73 -57.35 -23.39
N LEU A 6 -22.98 -57.13 -23.80
CA LEU A 6 -23.53 -55.77 -24.04
C LEU A 6 -23.71 -55.02 -22.72
N ALA A 7 -24.16 -55.70 -21.64
CA ALA A 7 -24.31 -55.10 -20.30
C ALA A 7 -22.96 -54.71 -19.68
N PHE A 8 -21.91 -55.51 -19.90
CA PHE A 8 -20.57 -55.19 -19.39
C PHE A 8 -19.91 -54.00 -20.11
N PHE A 9 -20.18 -53.80 -21.40
CA PHE A 9 -19.72 -52.63 -22.14
C PHE A 9 -20.45 -51.34 -21.71
N LEU A 10 -21.75 -51.44 -21.38
CA LEU A 10 -22.54 -50.27 -20.93
C LEU A 10 -22.08 -49.78 -19.54
N VAL A 11 -21.74 -50.70 -18.63
CA VAL A 11 -21.22 -50.35 -17.27
C VAL A 11 -19.80 -49.79 -17.36
N ALA A 12 -18.96 -50.28 -18.27
CA ALA A 12 -17.62 -49.76 -18.51
C ALA A 12 -17.64 -48.32 -19.08
N PHE A 13 -18.64 -47.99 -19.91
CA PHE A 13 -18.78 -46.67 -20.51
C PHE A 13 -19.29 -45.60 -19.51
N LEU A 14 -20.10 -46.01 -18.53
CA LEU A 14 -20.57 -45.13 -17.44
C LEU A 14 -19.47 -44.78 -16.42
N GLY A 15 -18.41 -45.57 -16.32
CA GLY A 15 -17.29 -45.34 -15.42
C GLY A 15 -16.29 -44.30 -15.90
N PHE A 16 -16.25 -43.96 -17.20
CA PHE A 16 -15.29 -43.02 -17.77
C PHE A 16 -15.78 -41.54 -17.83
N ALA A 17 -17.03 -41.29 -17.46
CA ALA A 17 -17.62 -39.95 -17.58
C ALA A 17 -17.26 -38.98 -16.45
N GLN A 18 -16.35 -39.35 -15.51
CA GLN A 18 -16.10 -38.53 -14.30
C GLN A 18 -14.68 -37.97 -14.22
N LEU A 19 -13.90 -37.95 -15.29
CA LEU A 19 -12.55 -37.38 -15.28
C LEU A 19 -12.40 -36.14 -16.17
N SER A 20 -13.47 -35.36 -16.31
CA SER A 20 -13.30 -33.96 -16.74
C SER A 20 -12.84 -33.15 -15.52
N HIS A 21 -11.57 -33.18 -15.22
CA HIS A 21 -10.92 -32.18 -14.43
C HIS A 21 -10.95 -30.91 -15.27
N ALA A 22 -12.11 -30.24 -15.33
CA ALA A 22 -12.16 -28.85 -15.73
C ALA A 22 -11.12 -28.15 -14.84
N GLN A 23 -10.19 -27.45 -15.47
CA GLN A 23 -9.16 -26.72 -14.74
C GLN A 23 -9.87 -25.89 -13.69
N ASN A 24 -9.71 -26.27 -12.40
CA ASN A 24 -10.37 -25.59 -11.30
C ASN A 24 -9.66 -24.25 -11.09
N LEU A 25 -10.09 -23.27 -11.88
CA LEU A 25 -9.61 -21.89 -11.86
C LEU A 25 -10.64 -21.03 -11.14
N ALA A 26 -10.19 -20.16 -10.27
CA ALA A 26 -11.02 -19.17 -9.62
C ALA A 26 -10.37 -17.78 -9.74
N HIS A 27 -11.08 -16.75 -9.35
CA HIS A 27 -10.54 -15.42 -9.26
C HIS A 27 -11.00 -14.71 -7.97
N ILE A 28 -10.29 -13.64 -7.63
CA ILE A 28 -10.62 -12.75 -6.52
C ILE A 28 -10.03 -11.37 -6.81
N ASN A 29 -10.71 -10.31 -6.39
CA ASN A 29 -10.13 -8.97 -6.38
C ASN A 29 -9.40 -8.74 -5.05
N THR A 30 -8.06 -8.90 -5.04
CA THR A 30 -7.27 -8.78 -3.80
C THR A 30 -7.29 -7.37 -3.24
N MET A 31 -7.38 -6.34 -4.10
CA MET A 31 -7.47 -4.95 -3.65
C MET A 31 -8.77 -4.70 -2.88
N GLU A 32 -9.90 -5.16 -3.42
CA GLU A 32 -11.20 -5.06 -2.75
C GLU A 32 -11.23 -5.83 -1.44
N LEU A 33 -10.67 -7.04 -1.42
CA LEU A 33 -10.55 -7.84 -0.20
C LEU A 33 -9.79 -7.07 0.88
N ILE A 34 -8.60 -6.55 0.57
CA ILE A 34 -7.77 -5.82 1.51
C ILE A 34 -8.47 -4.57 2.02
N GLN A 35 -9.18 -3.83 1.15
CA GLN A 35 -9.96 -2.65 1.55
C GLN A 35 -11.11 -3.02 2.50
N ALA A 36 -11.71 -4.20 2.34
CA ALA A 36 -12.78 -4.69 3.21
C ALA A 36 -12.28 -5.18 4.58
N MET A 37 -10.98 -5.43 4.75
CA MET A 37 -10.42 -5.91 6.03
C MET A 37 -10.42 -4.80 7.08
N PRO A 38 -10.95 -5.07 8.31
CA PRO A 38 -10.94 -4.07 9.39
C PRO A 38 -9.55 -3.57 9.78
N GLU A 39 -8.53 -4.42 9.61
CA GLU A 39 -7.14 -4.07 9.85
C GLU A 39 -6.65 -2.99 8.89
N SER A 40 -7.10 -3.01 7.62
CA SER A 40 -6.77 -1.98 6.62
C SER A 40 -7.35 -0.62 6.99
N VAL A 41 -8.59 -0.59 7.50
CA VAL A 41 -9.21 0.64 7.98
C VAL A 41 -8.38 1.24 9.11
N LYS A 42 -8.00 0.42 10.10
CA LYS A 42 -7.13 0.86 11.21
C LYS A 42 -5.74 1.31 10.74
N ALA A 43 -5.16 0.59 9.78
CA ALA A 43 -3.88 0.96 9.21
C ALA A 43 -3.93 2.33 8.53
N ASN A 44 -5.00 2.60 7.76
CA ASN A 44 -5.22 3.88 7.13
C ASN A 44 -5.38 5.03 8.15
N ASP A 45 -6.12 4.80 9.24
CA ASP A 45 -6.27 5.79 10.31
C ASP A 45 -4.93 6.13 10.98
N VAL A 46 -4.10 5.11 11.23
CA VAL A 46 -2.75 5.31 11.79
C VAL A 46 -1.87 6.09 10.81
N LEU A 47 -1.88 5.72 9.52
CA LEU A 47 -1.08 6.41 8.49
C LEU A 47 -1.55 7.85 8.31
N LYS A 48 -2.87 8.08 8.30
CA LYS A 48 -3.42 9.43 8.23
C LYS A 48 -2.95 10.28 9.41
N THR A 49 -3.07 9.77 10.63
CA THR A 49 -2.64 10.48 11.84
C THR A 49 -1.15 10.81 11.79
N LEU A 50 -0.31 9.85 11.39
CA LEU A 50 1.14 10.08 11.24
C LEU A 50 1.44 11.12 10.17
N SER A 51 0.74 11.06 9.03
CA SER A 51 0.89 12.03 7.94
C SER A 51 0.52 13.45 8.40
N ASP A 52 -0.60 13.59 9.09
CA ASP A 52 -1.06 14.89 9.62
C ASP A 52 -0.05 15.46 10.64
N GLN A 53 0.51 14.61 11.51
CA GLN A 53 1.57 15.01 12.47
C GLN A 53 2.83 15.48 11.75
N LYS A 54 3.34 14.69 10.77
CA LYS A 54 4.54 15.06 10.00
C LYS A 54 4.33 16.35 9.21
N ALA A 55 3.15 16.54 8.61
CA ALA A 55 2.81 17.77 7.90
C ALA A 55 2.80 18.99 8.83
N ALA A 56 2.24 18.87 10.03
CA ALA A 56 2.24 19.94 11.03
C ALA A 56 3.65 20.31 11.51
N ASP A 57 4.50 19.30 11.76
CA ASP A 57 5.89 19.51 12.17
C ASP A 57 6.72 20.19 11.07
N LEU A 58 6.57 19.74 9.82
CA LEU A 58 7.24 20.37 8.67
C LEU A 58 6.77 21.80 8.47
N LYS A 59 5.46 22.04 8.54
CA LYS A 59 4.92 23.40 8.45
C LYS A 59 5.49 24.32 9.53
N LYS A 60 5.62 23.86 10.76
CA LYS A 60 6.21 24.64 11.84
C LYS A 60 7.67 25.01 11.54
N GLN A 61 8.45 24.10 10.97
CA GLN A 61 9.84 24.37 10.56
C GLN A 61 9.89 25.35 9.38
N GLU A 62 9.01 25.20 8.39
CA GLU A 62 8.88 26.14 7.27
C GLU A 62 8.52 27.55 7.74
N ASP A 63 7.54 27.68 8.64
CA ASP A 63 7.13 28.96 9.19
C ASP A 63 8.26 29.62 9.99
N ALA A 64 9.04 28.81 10.74
CA ALA A 64 10.21 29.30 11.49
C ALA A 64 11.33 29.77 10.55
N LEU A 65 11.63 29.01 9.49
CA LEU A 65 12.63 29.39 8.49
C LEU A 65 12.20 30.66 7.75
N LYS A 66 10.93 30.73 7.36
CA LYS A 66 10.36 31.93 6.73
C LYS A 66 10.48 33.16 7.65
N ALA A 67 10.16 33.04 8.92
CA ALA A 67 10.30 34.15 9.87
C ALA A 67 11.76 34.63 10.01
N LYS A 68 12.73 33.69 10.04
CA LYS A 68 14.16 34.04 10.04
C LYS A 68 14.55 34.76 8.75
N TYR A 69 14.08 34.29 7.60
CA TYR A 69 14.35 34.93 6.31
C TYR A 69 13.75 36.33 6.22
N ASP A 70 12.47 36.50 6.62
CA ASP A 70 11.79 37.80 6.63
C ASP A 70 12.51 38.80 7.56
N ASN A 71 13.00 38.33 8.71
CA ASN A 71 13.81 39.14 9.64
C ASN A 71 15.16 39.53 9.00
N TYR A 72 15.85 38.58 8.36
CA TYR A 72 17.08 38.85 7.62
C TYR A 72 16.86 39.93 6.55
N MET A 73 15.86 39.77 5.71
CA MET A 73 15.53 40.75 4.66
C MET A 73 15.20 42.13 5.23
N SER A 74 14.35 42.22 6.26
CA SER A 74 13.97 43.49 6.87
C SER A 74 15.15 44.21 7.57
N THR A 75 16.11 43.43 8.07
CA THR A 75 17.28 43.99 8.77
C THR A 75 18.31 44.57 7.79
N TYR A 76 18.53 43.93 6.65
CA TYR A 76 19.64 44.27 5.77
C TYR A 76 19.25 44.97 4.47
N GLN A 77 17.97 44.80 3.99
CA GLN A 77 17.53 45.36 2.72
C GLN A 77 17.60 46.89 2.64
N SER A 78 17.46 47.60 3.78
CA SER A 78 17.48 49.05 3.84
C SER A 78 18.84 49.66 4.19
N LYS A 79 19.88 48.83 4.38
CA LYS A 79 21.23 49.26 4.75
C LYS A 79 22.01 49.84 3.61
N THR A 80 22.80 50.87 3.89
CA THR A 80 23.75 51.46 2.92
C THR A 80 24.92 50.50 2.66
N PRO A 81 25.65 50.65 1.54
CA PRO A 81 26.83 49.82 1.27
C PRO A 81 27.92 49.89 2.33
N ALA A 82 28.11 51.07 2.96
CA ALA A 82 29.07 51.24 4.04
C ALA A 82 28.68 50.50 5.33
N GLU A 83 27.38 50.51 5.66
CA GLU A 83 26.82 49.74 6.83
C GLU A 83 26.95 48.24 6.55
N LEU A 84 26.61 47.78 5.35
CA LEU A 84 26.71 46.34 4.97
C LEU A 84 28.17 45.84 5.08
N GLN A 85 29.15 46.68 4.70
CA GLN A 85 30.56 46.33 4.83
C GLN A 85 30.97 46.10 6.30
N ASN A 86 30.46 46.94 7.23
CA ASN A 86 30.71 46.78 8.66
C ASN A 86 30.01 45.54 9.25
N LEU A 87 28.91 45.11 8.66
CA LEU A 87 28.10 43.95 9.12
C LEU A 87 28.44 42.65 8.36
N LYS A 88 29.45 42.66 7.53
CA LYS A 88 29.79 41.53 6.61
C LYS A 88 29.84 40.18 7.34
N SER A 89 30.54 40.12 8.49
CA SER A 89 30.68 38.87 9.23
C SER A 89 29.35 38.41 9.84
N GLU A 90 28.50 39.34 10.28
CA GLU A 90 27.18 39.03 10.80
C GLU A 90 26.25 38.52 9.68
N ILE A 91 26.27 39.18 8.54
CA ILE A 91 25.50 38.76 7.33
C ILE A 91 25.88 37.34 6.93
N GLN A 92 27.19 37.06 6.81
CA GLN A 92 27.67 35.73 6.46
C GLN A 92 27.23 34.64 7.46
N ALA A 93 27.26 34.97 8.77
CA ALA A 93 26.79 34.03 9.79
C ALA A 93 25.27 33.79 9.70
N LYS A 94 24.47 34.81 9.40
CA LYS A 94 23.02 34.70 9.21
C LYS A 94 22.67 33.91 7.96
N GLU A 95 23.36 34.15 6.84
CA GLU A 95 23.19 33.40 5.62
C GLU A 95 23.52 31.91 5.79
N ALA A 96 24.64 31.61 6.50
CA ALA A 96 25.00 30.23 6.82
C ALA A 96 23.96 29.55 7.72
N ASP A 97 23.36 30.28 8.69
CA ASP A 97 22.29 29.75 9.54
C ASP A 97 21.02 29.46 8.73
N LEU A 98 20.61 30.37 7.84
CA LEU A 98 19.48 30.17 6.95
C LEU A 98 19.69 28.97 6.02
N GLN A 99 20.89 28.83 5.44
CA GLN A 99 21.25 27.70 4.61
C GLN A 99 21.19 26.37 5.39
N LYS A 100 21.70 26.35 6.60
CA LYS A 100 21.66 25.19 7.51
C LYS A 100 20.22 24.80 7.85
N ASP A 101 19.37 25.78 8.17
CA ASP A 101 17.96 25.51 8.47
C ASP A 101 17.22 25.02 7.23
N GLY A 102 17.51 25.56 6.05
CA GLY A 102 16.97 25.08 4.79
C GLY A 102 17.32 23.61 4.52
N GLN A 103 18.60 23.26 4.70
CA GLN A 103 19.04 21.87 4.59
C GLN A 103 18.36 20.96 5.62
N ALA A 104 18.25 21.41 6.88
CA ALA A 104 17.57 20.64 7.92
C ALA A 104 16.09 20.39 7.61
N LEU A 105 15.40 21.35 6.98
CA LEU A 105 14.03 21.19 6.53
C LEU A 105 13.92 20.16 5.40
N ASP A 106 14.83 20.17 4.44
CA ASP A 106 14.85 19.19 3.36
C ASP A 106 15.15 17.78 3.89
N ASP A 107 16.09 17.64 4.81
CA ASP A 107 16.38 16.39 5.49
C ASP A 107 15.16 15.88 6.29
N ALA A 108 14.44 16.79 6.96
CA ALA A 108 13.21 16.46 7.70
C ALA A 108 12.09 15.97 6.75
N ARG A 109 11.94 16.57 5.56
CA ARG A 109 10.98 16.12 4.55
C ARG A 109 11.29 14.71 4.06
N GLN A 110 12.56 14.43 3.77
CA GLN A 110 13.00 13.10 3.34
C GLN A 110 12.80 12.06 4.44
N ALA A 111 13.14 12.40 5.68
CA ALA A 111 12.91 11.53 6.83
C ALA A 111 11.42 11.25 7.04
N ALA A 112 10.55 12.26 6.95
CA ALA A 112 9.10 12.10 7.06
C ALA A 112 8.53 11.17 5.99
N ALA A 113 8.97 11.32 4.73
CA ALA A 113 8.55 10.45 3.64
C ALA A 113 8.99 8.99 3.86
N LYS A 114 10.22 8.78 4.30
CA LYS A 114 10.77 7.47 4.62
C LYS A 114 10.02 6.81 5.78
N ASP A 115 9.75 7.56 6.86
CA ASP A 115 9.01 7.05 8.03
C ASP A 115 7.59 6.62 7.64
N LEU A 116 6.89 7.41 6.81
CA LEU A 116 5.56 7.08 6.31
C LEU A 116 5.58 5.80 5.47
N GLN A 117 6.55 5.67 4.55
CA GLN A 117 6.70 4.47 3.73
C GLN A 117 7.00 3.23 4.58
N GLN A 118 7.92 3.36 5.54
CA GLN A 118 8.25 2.25 6.45
C GLN A 118 7.01 1.85 7.26
N LYS A 119 6.31 2.82 7.83
CA LYS A 119 5.09 2.56 8.60
C LYS A 119 3.99 1.90 7.77
N GLN A 120 3.85 2.31 6.51
CA GLN A 120 2.93 1.68 5.57
C GLN A 120 3.28 0.20 5.36
N ASN A 121 4.55 -0.10 5.08
CA ASN A 121 5.01 -1.47 4.89
C ASN A 121 4.75 -2.31 6.15
N ASP A 122 5.13 -1.80 7.34
CA ASP A 122 4.95 -2.51 8.61
C ASP A 122 3.48 -2.83 8.93
N LEU A 123 2.58 -1.94 8.55
CA LEU A 123 1.14 -2.12 8.77
C LEU A 123 0.51 -3.05 7.74
N TYR A 124 0.91 -2.96 6.47
CA TYR A 124 0.26 -3.69 5.39
C TYR A 124 0.83 -5.07 5.15
N GLU A 125 2.11 -5.33 5.44
CA GLU A 125 2.72 -6.66 5.28
C GLU A 125 1.92 -7.77 6.01
N PRO A 126 1.56 -7.64 7.30
CA PRO A 126 0.75 -8.65 7.98
C PRO A 126 -0.67 -8.77 7.41
N ILE A 127 -1.25 -7.67 6.88
CA ILE A 127 -2.58 -7.67 6.26
C ILE A 127 -2.55 -8.47 4.96
N PHE A 128 -1.57 -8.21 4.09
CA PHE A 128 -1.36 -8.97 2.86
C PHE A 128 -1.14 -10.45 3.14
N LYS A 129 -0.31 -10.76 4.14
CA LYS A 129 -0.08 -12.13 4.54
C LYS A 129 -1.37 -12.83 4.99
N LYS A 130 -2.17 -12.17 5.83
CA LYS A 130 -3.46 -12.70 6.32
C LYS A 130 -4.44 -12.94 5.17
N ALA A 131 -4.54 -12.00 4.21
CA ALA A 131 -5.37 -12.14 3.02
C ALA A 131 -4.90 -13.33 2.16
N GLN A 132 -3.60 -13.44 1.91
CA GLN A 132 -3.01 -14.53 1.13
C GLN A 132 -3.24 -15.90 1.80
N ASP A 133 -3.09 -15.99 3.12
CA ASP A 133 -3.32 -17.23 3.87
C ASP A 133 -4.80 -17.64 3.77
N ALA A 134 -5.74 -16.71 3.84
CA ALA A 134 -7.17 -16.97 3.68
C ALA A 134 -7.53 -17.42 2.26
N ILE A 135 -6.99 -16.76 1.23
CA ILE A 135 -7.17 -17.16 -0.17
C ILE A 135 -6.65 -18.59 -0.38
N ASN A 136 -5.46 -18.89 0.11
CA ASN A 136 -4.86 -20.22 0.01
C ASN A 136 -5.71 -21.28 0.72
N ALA A 137 -6.24 -20.99 1.89
CA ALA A 137 -7.10 -21.90 2.65
C ALA A 137 -8.39 -22.22 1.88
N VAL A 138 -9.06 -21.20 1.34
CA VAL A 138 -10.29 -21.36 0.55
C VAL A 138 -10.00 -22.10 -0.77
N ALA A 139 -8.95 -21.72 -1.48
CA ALA A 139 -8.56 -22.37 -2.72
C ALA A 139 -8.33 -23.87 -2.52
N LYS A 140 -7.57 -24.22 -1.46
CA LYS A 140 -7.30 -25.61 -1.09
C LYS A 140 -8.55 -26.37 -0.69
N ALA A 141 -9.41 -25.77 0.12
CA ALA A 141 -10.65 -26.40 0.57
C ALA A 141 -11.64 -26.68 -0.57
N LYS A 142 -11.67 -25.80 -1.57
CA LYS A 142 -12.54 -25.93 -2.77
C LYS A 142 -11.89 -26.67 -3.93
N GLY A 143 -10.61 -27.05 -3.81
CA GLY A 143 -9.87 -27.79 -4.84
C GLY A 143 -9.49 -26.95 -6.06
N PHE A 144 -9.40 -25.65 -5.93
CA PHE A 144 -8.89 -24.78 -6.98
C PHE A 144 -7.38 -24.98 -7.16
N LEU A 145 -6.93 -25.09 -8.40
CA LEU A 145 -5.52 -25.24 -8.76
C LEU A 145 -4.84 -23.87 -8.92
N TYR A 146 -5.60 -22.87 -9.35
CA TYR A 146 -5.14 -21.49 -9.52
C TYR A 146 -6.23 -20.51 -9.10
N VAL A 147 -5.81 -19.41 -8.49
CA VAL A 147 -6.66 -18.25 -8.22
C VAL A 147 -5.99 -17.04 -8.85
N PHE A 148 -6.72 -16.38 -9.75
CA PHE A 148 -6.25 -15.18 -10.42
C PHE A 148 -6.67 -13.92 -9.65
N ASP A 149 -5.73 -12.98 -9.54
CA ASP A 149 -6.05 -11.66 -9.02
C ASP A 149 -6.68 -10.78 -10.10
N SER A 150 -7.97 -10.49 -9.95
CA SER A 150 -8.71 -9.64 -10.90
C SER A 150 -8.46 -8.13 -10.69
N SER A 151 -7.74 -7.74 -9.64
CA SER A 151 -7.29 -6.35 -9.47
C SER A 151 -6.20 -5.95 -10.45
N GLN A 152 -5.53 -6.94 -11.06
CA GLN A 152 -4.46 -6.73 -12.03
C GLN A 152 -5.02 -6.60 -13.45
N SER A 153 -4.57 -5.60 -14.20
CA SER A 153 -5.06 -5.29 -15.55
C SER A 153 -4.74 -6.36 -16.62
N ALA A 154 -4.03 -7.43 -16.24
CA ALA A 154 -3.63 -8.49 -17.17
C ALA A 154 -4.76 -9.49 -17.51
N VAL A 155 -5.87 -9.49 -16.78
CA VAL A 155 -6.97 -10.42 -16.98
C VAL A 155 -8.08 -9.76 -17.81
N VAL A 156 -8.28 -10.26 -19.03
CA VAL A 156 -9.26 -9.70 -20.00
C VAL A 156 -10.64 -10.30 -19.83
N TYR A 157 -10.73 -11.56 -19.38
CA TYR A 157 -11.98 -12.28 -19.18
C TYR A 157 -11.91 -13.21 -17.97
N LEU A 158 -12.91 -13.14 -17.11
CA LEU A 158 -13.05 -13.92 -15.87
C LEU A 158 -14.33 -14.77 -15.96
N GLY A 159 -14.21 -15.98 -16.50
CA GLY A 159 -15.33 -16.91 -16.61
C GLY A 159 -15.44 -17.95 -15.48
N GLY A 160 -14.48 -17.92 -14.54
CA GLY A 160 -14.46 -18.81 -13.38
C GLY A 160 -15.21 -18.25 -12.18
N PRO A 161 -15.37 -19.03 -11.10
CA PRO A 161 -16.00 -18.58 -9.86
C PRO A 161 -15.17 -17.51 -9.17
N ASP A 162 -15.86 -16.48 -8.64
CA ASP A 162 -15.32 -15.54 -7.68
C ASP A 162 -15.35 -16.17 -6.28
N ILE A 163 -14.25 -16.10 -5.57
CA ILE A 163 -14.14 -16.65 -4.21
C ILE A 163 -14.14 -15.57 -3.11
N MET A 164 -14.49 -14.33 -3.46
CA MET A 164 -14.49 -13.19 -2.52
C MET A 164 -15.30 -13.48 -1.25
N ASP A 165 -16.54 -13.92 -1.39
CA ASP A 165 -17.43 -14.17 -0.24
C ASP A 165 -16.91 -15.31 0.65
N ASP A 166 -16.37 -16.36 0.06
CA ASP A 166 -15.76 -17.47 0.79
C ASP A 166 -14.53 -17.03 1.59
N VAL A 167 -13.70 -16.18 1.00
CA VAL A 167 -12.50 -15.64 1.66
C VAL A 167 -12.89 -14.66 2.74
N LYS A 168 -13.89 -13.79 2.53
CA LYS A 168 -14.47 -12.92 3.56
C LYS A 168 -15.00 -13.75 4.73
N ALA A 169 -15.74 -14.80 4.45
CA ALA A 169 -16.26 -15.72 5.49
C ALA A 169 -15.11 -16.39 6.26
N ASN A 170 -14.05 -16.83 5.59
CA ASN A 170 -12.86 -17.42 6.23
C ASN A 170 -12.15 -16.41 7.15
N LEU A 171 -12.10 -15.13 6.75
CA LEU A 171 -11.55 -14.04 7.55
C LEU A 171 -12.47 -13.57 8.69
N GLY A 172 -13.73 -14.01 8.71
CA GLY A 172 -14.73 -13.56 9.67
C GLY A 172 -15.21 -12.12 9.44
N ILE A 173 -15.11 -11.61 8.20
CA ILE A 173 -15.59 -10.29 7.79
C ILE A 173 -16.85 -10.42 6.93
N LYS A 174 -17.71 -9.39 6.98
CA LYS A 174 -19.00 -9.35 6.27
C LYS A 174 -18.87 -8.57 4.97
#